data_db40733b6044ff94864c6946df1483b4
#
_entry.id   db40733b6044ff94864c6946df1483b4
#
_cell.length_a   1.000
_cell.length_b   1.000
_cell.length_c   1.000
_cell.angle_alpha   90.00
_cell.angle_beta   90.00
_cell.angle_gamma   90.00
#
_symmetry.space_group_name_H-M   'P 1'
#
loop_
_entity.id
_entity.type
_entity.pdbx_description
1 polymer ?
#
loop_
_entity_poly.entity_id
_entity_poly.type
_entity_poly.pdbx_seq_one_letter_code
_entity_poly.pdbx_strand_id
1 'polypeptide(L)'
;MGYIAMKALAGGLILNAAAAAAWMAQFDHVLPIWGIQRERELEEFLAFIDEPPAMTPALEAVIAKDRQELVGDFCRGCGYCMPCPQGIEINQCARMSLMMRRAPAAPYLTAHWQQEMAKISTCLHCGKCAAKCPYHLDTPALLAKNYADYQAILAGEVSVT
;
A
#
# COMPACT_ATOMS: atom_id res chain seq x y z
N MET A 1 -2.59 -26.13 15.47
CA MET A 1 -2.31 -25.88 14.04
C MET A 1 -1.53 -24.58 13.97
N GLY A 2 -0.37 -24.53 13.28
CA GLY A 2 0.40 -23.32 13.07
C GLY A 2 0.02 -22.61 11.77
N TYR A 3 0.21 -21.30 11.71
CA TYR A 3 -0.03 -20.48 10.53
C TYR A 3 1.25 -19.78 10.10
N ILE A 4 1.44 -19.62 8.80
CA ILE A 4 2.49 -18.79 8.23
C ILE A 4 1.84 -17.50 7.71
N ALA A 5 2.21 -16.36 8.31
CA ALA A 5 1.71 -15.05 7.89
C ALA A 5 2.62 -14.46 6.80
N MET A 6 2.17 -14.56 5.56
CA MET A 6 2.82 -13.87 4.44
C MET A 6 2.37 -12.41 4.36
N LYS A 7 3.24 -11.55 3.80
CA LYS A 7 2.95 -10.13 3.62
C LYS A 7 2.64 -9.39 4.93
N ALA A 8 3.31 -9.76 6.01
CA ALA A 8 3.10 -9.19 7.34
C ALA A 8 3.31 -7.65 7.41
N LEU A 9 4.04 -7.08 6.44
CA LEU A 9 4.17 -5.62 6.24
C LEU A 9 3.25 -5.07 5.14
N ALA A 10 2.18 -5.80 4.77
CA ALA A 10 1.22 -5.38 3.73
C ALA A 10 1.86 -4.97 2.39
N GLY A 11 2.99 -5.61 2.01
CA GLY A 11 3.73 -5.27 0.80
C GLY A 11 4.44 -3.91 0.85
N GLY A 12 4.85 -3.48 2.04
CA GLY A 12 5.54 -2.20 2.27
C GLY A 12 4.62 -1.04 2.63
N LEU A 13 3.33 -1.29 2.87
CA LEU A 13 2.40 -0.26 3.31
C LEU A 13 2.45 -0.02 4.83
N ILE A 14 2.85 -1.03 5.62
CA ILE A 14 3.14 -0.90 7.04
C ILE A 14 4.63 -0.56 7.16
N LEU A 15 4.94 0.62 7.67
CA LEU A 15 6.29 1.17 7.70
C LEU A 15 6.99 0.95 9.04
N ASN A 16 6.26 0.75 10.13
CA ASN A 16 6.84 0.56 11.46
C ASN A 16 7.03 -0.94 11.73
N ALA A 17 8.27 -1.40 11.57
CA ALA A 17 8.62 -2.81 11.74
C ALA A 17 8.43 -3.27 13.20
N ALA A 18 8.77 -2.43 14.18
CA ALA A 18 8.60 -2.75 15.61
C ALA A 18 7.11 -2.94 15.96
N ALA A 19 6.21 -2.09 15.45
CA ALA A 19 4.77 -2.24 15.66
C ALA A 19 4.24 -3.54 15.04
N ALA A 20 4.70 -3.88 13.83
CA ALA A 20 4.34 -5.12 13.16
C ALA A 20 4.87 -6.35 13.92
N ALA A 21 6.13 -6.33 14.35
CA ALA A 21 6.73 -7.42 15.12
C ALA A 21 6.04 -7.61 16.48
N ALA A 22 5.82 -6.53 17.23
CA ALA A 22 5.11 -6.58 18.52
C ALA A 22 3.66 -7.09 18.36
N TRP A 23 2.98 -6.75 17.25
CA TRP A 23 1.66 -7.28 16.97
C TRP A 23 1.69 -8.77 16.68
N MET A 24 2.61 -9.23 15.82
CA MET A 24 2.71 -10.64 15.46
C MET A 24 3.17 -11.52 16.61
N ALA A 25 4.02 -11.01 17.50
CA ALA A 25 4.51 -11.72 18.68
C ALA A 25 3.42 -12.09 19.70
N GLN A 26 2.20 -11.53 19.59
CA GLN A 26 1.07 -11.90 20.45
C GLN A 26 0.44 -13.25 20.09
N PHE A 27 0.84 -13.86 18.97
CA PHE A 27 0.24 -15.08 18.44
C PHE A 27 1.25 -16.22 18.40
N ASP A 28 1.31 -17.05 19.43
CA ASP A 28 2.25 -18.16 19.59
C ASP A 28 2.23 -19.19 18.44
N HIS A 29 1.14 -19.24 17.70
CA HIS A 29 0.95 -20.21 16.59
C HIS A 29 1.13 -19.60 15.20
N VAL A 30 1.61 -18.37 15.11
CA VAL A 30 1.83 -17.64 13.86
C VAL A 30 3.30 -17.38 13.62
N LEU A 31 3.82 -17.82 12.49
CA LEU A 31 5.17 -17.52 12.02
C LEU A 31 5.08 -16.44 10.91
N PRO A 32 5.52 -15.20 11.16
CA PRO A 32 5.55 -14.16 10.14
C PRO A 32 6.71 -14.37 9.17
N ILE A 33 6.46 -14.12 7.88
CA ILE A 33 7.51 -14.00 6.87
C ILE A 33 7.68 -12.52 6.52
N TRP A 34 8.83 -11.97 6.91
CA TRP A 34 9.18 -10.58 6.66
C TRP A 34 9.78 -10.40 5.28
N GLY A 35 9.30 -9.38 4.54
CA GLY A 35 9.91 -8.95 3.30
C GLY A 35 11.06 -7.98 3.61
N ILE A 36 12.26 -8.28 3.12
CA ILE A 36 13.48 -7.50 3.35
C ILE A 36 14.01 -7.06 1.99
N GLN A 37 14.28 -5.77 1.83
CA GLN A 37 14.83 -5.19 0.61
C GLN A 37 16.17 -4.48 0.84
N ARG A 38 16.49 -4.13 2.09
CA ARG A 38 17.68 -3.37 2.48
C ARG A 38 18.36 -4.03 3.67
N GLU A 39 19.68 -3.92 3.74
CA GLU A 39 20.50 -4.48 4.83
C GLU A 39 20.01 -3.99 6.22
N ARG A 40 19.75 -2.69 6.37
CA ARG A 40 19.21 -2.12 7.61
C ARG A 40 17.90 -2.76 8.08
N GLU A 41 17.05 -3.19 7.15
CA GLU A 41 15.79 -3.89 7.47
C GLU A 41 16.07 -5.29 8.00
N LEU A 42 17.10 -5.97 7.47
CA LEU A 42 17.55 -7.24 7.99
C LEU A 42 18.11 -7.09 9.40
N GLU A 43 18.99 -6.11 9.62
CA GLU A 43 19.58 -5.83 10.93
C GLU A 43 18.49 -5.53 11.98
N GLU A 44 17.46 -4.75 11.61
CA GLU A 44 16.33 -4.44 12.49
C GLU A 44 15.55 -5.71 12.87
N PHE A 45 15.24 -6.59 11.91
CA PHE A 45 14.54 -7.85 12.22
C PHE A 45 15.39 -8.87 12.95
N LEU A 46 16.71 -8.90 12.72
CA LEU A 46 17.63 -9.74 13.51
C LEU A 46 17.66 -9.29 14.98
N ALA A 47 17.70 -7.97 15.22
CA ALA A 47 17.62 -7.44 16.58
C ALA A 47 16.33 -7.84 17.32
N PHE A 48 15.20 -7.96 16.59
CA PHE A 48 13.93 -8.42 17.16
C PHE A 48 13.91 -9.92 17.54
N ILE A 49 14.85 -10.72 17.00
CA ILE A 49 15.02 -12.11 17.44
C ILE A 49 15.65 -12.17 18.82
N ASP A 50 16.66 -11.32 19.05
CA ASP A 50 17.36 -11.26 20.32
C ASP A 50 16.55 -10.51 21.40
N GLU A 51 15.90 -9.43 21.02
CA GLU A 51 15.08 -8.57 21.89
C GLU A 51 13.74 -8.21 21.22
N PRO A 52 12.73 -9.11 21.29
CA PRO A 52 11.44 -8.86 20.68
C PRO A 52 10.77 -7.59 21.22
N PRO A 53 10.26 -6.69 20.38
CA PRO A 53 9.61 -5.47 20.84
C PRO A 53 8.31 -5.80 21.60
N ALA A 54 8.21 -5.32 22.84
CA ALA A 54 6.99 -5.41 23.60
C ALA A 54 5.94 -4.41 23.09
N MET A 55 4.67 -4.79 23.13
CA MET A 55 3.59 -3.87 22.78
C MET A 55 3.53 -2.73 23.81
N THR A 56 3.63 -1.51 23.33
CA THR A 56 3.56 -0.28 24.12
C THR A 56 2.40 0.60 23.64
N PRO A 57 1.90 1.55 24.47
CA PRO A 57 0.88 2.51 24.01
C PRO A 57 1.28 3.31 22.77
N ALA A 58 2.58 3.59 22.60
CA ALA A 58 3.10 4.26 21.40
C ALA A 58 2.95 3.39 20.15
N LEU A 59 3.28 2.09 20.22
CA LEU A 59 3.10 1.14 19.12
C LEU A 59 1.62 0.86 18.84
N GLU A 60 0.78 0.81 19.87
CA GLU A 60 -0.68 0.71 19.70
C GLU A 60 -1.25 1.91 18.93
N ALA A 61 -0.79 3.12 19.23
CA ALA A 61 -1.19 4.33 18.51
C ALA A 61 -0.78 4.28 17.03
N VAL A 62 0.42 3.77 16.71
CA VAL A 62 0.87 3.54 15.33
C VAL A 62 -0.05 2.55 14.62
N ILE A 63 -0.37 1.42 15.26
CA ILE A 63 -1.28 0.41 14.70
C ILE A 63 -2.67 0.98 14.49
N ALA A 64 -3.19 1.77 15.43
CA ALA A 64 -4.50 2.41 15.31
C ALA A 64 -4.53 3.38 14.12
N LYS A 65 -3.49 4.17 13.93
CA LYS A 65 -3.32 5.06 12.77
C LYS A 65 -3.28 4.26 11.47
N ASP A 66 -2.45 3.21 11.39
CA ASP A 66 -2.35 2.36 10.20
C ASP A 66 -3.70 1.70 9.86
N ARG A 67 -4.45 1.26 10.87
CA ARG A 67 -5.82 0.73 10.66
C ARG A 67 -6.75 1.76 10.06
N GLN A 68 -6.72 3.01 10.52
CA GLN A 68 -7.55 4.08 9.96
C GLN A 68 -7.18 4.39 8.51
N GLU A 69 -5.89 4.39 8.18
CA GLU A 69 -5.39 4.74 6.84
C GLU A 69 -5.47 3.58 5.85
N LEU A 70 -5.34 2.32 6.32
CA LEU A 70 -5.28 1.12 5.49
C LEU A 70 -6.57 0.27 5.51
N VAL A 71 -7.56 0.64 6.32
CA VAL A 71 -8.90 0.05 6.30
C VAL A 71 -9.82 0.94 5.48
N GLY A 72 -10.47 0.38 4.46
CA GLY A 72 -11.42 1.10 3.63
C GLY A 72 -11.16 0.94 2.14
N ASP A 73 -11.58 1.92 1.39
CA ASP A 73 -11.64 1.89 -0.07
C ASP A 73 -10.29 2.22 -0.71
N PHE A 74 -9.30 1.34 -0.54
CA PHE A 74 -8.05 1.43 -1.29
C PHE A 74 -7.79 0.17 -2.12
N CYS A 75 -7.13 0.35 -3.26
CA CYS A 75 -6.79 -0.74 -4.15
C CYS A 75 -5.64 -1.60 -3.58
N ARG A 76 -5.86 -2.95 -3.49
CA ARG A 76 -4.85 -3.92 -3.02
C ARG A 76 -3.86 -4.34 -4.10
N GLY A 77 -3.97 -3.82 -5.32
CA GLY A 77 -3.03 -4.09 -6.42
C GLY A 77 -3.09 -5.51 -7.00
N CYS A 78 -4.14 -6.28 -6.74
CA CYS A 78 -4.24 -7.70 -7.13
C CYS A 78 -4.36 -7.95 -8.66
N GLY A 79 -4.79 -6.94 -9.44
CA GLY A 79 -4.85 -7.02 -10.90
C GLY A 79 -6.07 -7.73 -11.51
N TYR A 80 -7.02 -8.26 -10.73
CA TYR A 80 -8.22 -8.93 -11.28
C TYR A 80 -9.07 -8.04 -12.20
N CYS A 81 -9.01 -6.73 -12.01
CA CYS A 81 -9.70 -5.74 -12.85
C CYS A 81 -9.07 -5.54 -14.24
N MET A 82 -7.88 -6.08 -14.46
CA MET A 82 -7.18 -5.96 -15.74
C MET A 82 -7.66 -6.98 -16.78
N PRO A 83 -7.45 -6.73 -18.11
CA PRO A 83 -6.97 -5.46 -18.69
C PRO A 83 -8.07 -4.40 -18.78
N CYS A 84 -7.67 -3.13 -18.77
CA CYS A 84 -8.54 -2.01 -19.08
C CYS A 84 -8.66 -1.82 -20.59
N PRO A 85 -9.86 -1.58 -21.17
CA PRO A 85 -10.00 -1.31 -22.61
C PRO A 85 -9.24 -0.06 -23.09
N GLN A 86 -9.00 0.90 -22.18
CA GLN A 86 -8.24 2.13 -22.45
C GLN A 86 -6.75 2.00 -22.08
N GLY A 87 -6.27 0.82 -21.75
CA GLY A 87 -4.88 0.60 -21.40
C GLY A 87 -4.44 1.24 -20.09
N ILE A 88 -5.37 1.58 -19.18
CA ILE A 88 -5.05 2.12 -17.86
C ILE A 88 -4.52 0.98 -16.98
N GLU A 89 -3.35 1.17 -16.38
CA GLU A 89 -2.80 0.25 -15.37
C GLU A 89 -3.53 0.41 -14.01
N ILE A 90 -4.78 -0.05 -13.97
CA ILE A 90 -5.71 0.18 -12.87
C ILE A 90 -5.11 -0.22 -11.51
N ASN A 91 -4.50 -1.39 -11.43
CA ASN A 91 -3.93 -1.95 -10.21
C ASN A 91 -2.76 -1.13 -9.62
N GLN A 92 -2.15 -0.27 -10.41
CA GLN A 92 -1.12 0.67 -9.96
C GLN A 92 -1.71 2.06 -9.76
N CYS A 93 -2.40 2.58 -10.76
CA CYS A 93 -2.96 3.93 -10.75
C CYS A 93 -3.98 4.15 -9.62
N ALA A 94 -4.83 3.15 -9.32
CA ALA A 94 -5.86 3.25 -8.28
C ALA A 94 -5.32 3.21 -6.82
N ARG A 95 -4.00 3.09 -6.63
CA ARG A 95 -3.34 3.14 -5.32
C ARG A 95 -2.15 4.10 -5.27
N MET A 96 -1.96 4.88 -6.32
CA MET A 96 -0.78 5.75 -6.48
C MET A 96 -0.59 6.72 -5.31
N SER A 97 -1.66 7.35 -4.85
CA SER A 97 -1.64 8.24 -3.68
C SER A 97 -1.08 7.59 -2.42
N LEU A 98 -1.48 6.34 -2.18
CA LEU A 98 -1.03 5.58 -1.03
C LEU A 98 0.45 5.19 -1.16
N MET A 99 0.87 4.77 -2.35
CA MET A 99 2.27 4.40 -2.61
C MET A 99 3.21 5.59 -2.42
N MET A 100 2.85 6.77 -2.94
CA MET A 100 3.69 7.98 -2.81
C MET A 100 3.79 8.50 -1.37
N ARG A 101 2.85 8.15 -0.48
CA ARG A 101 2.89 8.54 0.94
C ARG A 101 3.59 7.54 1.84
N ARG A 102 3.78 6.30 1.36
CA ARG A 102 4.34 5.20 2.16
C ARG A 102 5.62 4.59 1.60
N ALA A 103 6.09 5.12 0.47
CA ALA A 103 7.36 4.77 -0.13
C ALA A 103 8.00 6.06 -0.68
N PRO A 104 9.31 6.08 -1.00
CA PRO A 104 9.91 7.22 -1.69
C PRO A 104 9.12 7.58 -2.94
N ALA A 105 8.66 8.83 -3.05
CA ALA A 105 7.77 9.27 -4.13
C ALA A 105 8.48 9.40 -5.49
N ALA A 106 9.80 9.70 -5.49
CA ALA A 106 10.57 10.00 -6.70
C ALA A 106 10.42 8.96 -7.84
N PRO A 107 10.40 7.62 -7.59
CA PRO A 107 10.19 6.63 -8.64
C PRO A 107 8.84 6.72 -9.34
N TYR A 108 7.83 7.31 -8.68
CA TYR A 108 6.47 7.46 -9.20
C TYR A 108 6.22 8.81 -9.88
N LEU A 109 7.15 9.76 -9.82
CA LEU A 109 7.05 11.09 -10.43
C LEU A 109 7.75 11.19 -11.79
N THR A 110 8.17 10.07 -12.35
CA THR A 110 8.85 9.99 -13.66
C THR A 110 7.89 10.30 -14.82
N ALA A 111 8.44 10.66 -15.99
CA ALA A 111 7.67 10.87 -17.20
C ALA A 111 6.79 9.66 -17.58
N HIS A 112 7.29 8.44 -17.34
CA HIS A 112 6.51 7.22 -17.53
C HIS A 112 5.23 7.23 -16.69
N TRP A 113 5.33 7.44 -15.38
CA TRP A 113 4.15 7.44 -14.51
C TRP A 113 3.22 8.63 -14.76
N GLN A 114 3.75 9.78 -15.17
CA GLN A 114 2.92 10.91 -15.58
C GLN A 114 2.04 10.54 -16.80
N GLN A 115 2.60 9.82 -17.77
CA GLN A 115 1.85 9.33 -18.93
C GLN A 115 0.82 8.26 -18.53
N GLU A 116 1.20 7.29 -17.67
CA GLU A 116 0.28 6.24 -17.22
C GLU A 116 -0.88 6.82 -16.42
N MET A 117 -0.61 7.75 -15.50
CA MET A 117 -1.65 8.43 -14.73
C MET A 117 -2.55 9.30 -15.62
N ALA A 118 -2.01 9.96 -16.66
CA ALA A 118 -2.79 10.76 -17.57
C ALA A 118 -3.81 9.94 -18.38
N LYS A 119 -3.55 8.65 -18.63
CA LYS A 119 -4.53 7.74 -19.28
C LYS A 119 -5.85 7.64 -18.52
N ILE A 120 -5.86 7.97 -17.21
CA ILE A 120 -7.10 7.96 -16.41
C ILE A 120 -8.15 8.91 -16.99
N SER A 121 -7.74 10.03 -17.61
CA SER A 121 -8.64 10.98 -18.27
C SER A 121 -9.41 10.37 -19.46
N THR A 122 -8.93 9.26 -20.02
CA THR A 122 -9.61 8.53 -21.10
C THR A 122 -10.57 7.45 -20.62
N CYS A 123 -10.83 7.38 -19.29
CA CYS A 123 -11.69 6.37 -18.71
C CYS A 123 -13.12 6.45 -19.29
N LEU A 124 -13.62 5.35 -19.83
CA LEU A 124 -14.98 5.25 -20.40
C LEU A 124 -16.06 5.06 -19.35
N HIS A 125 -15.72 5.02 -18.06
CA HIS A 125 -16.65 4.71 -16.97
C HIS A 125 -17.50 3.45 -17.22
N CYS A 126 -16.97 2.46 -17.95
CA CYS A 126 -17.69 1.25 -18.34
C CYS A 126 -17.97 0.26 -17.20
N GLY A 127 -17.46 0.50 -15.99
CA GLY A 127 -17.70 -0.31 -14.80
C GLY A 127 -17.04 -1.71 -14.76
N LYS A 128 -16.39 -2.17 -15.83
CA LYS A 128 -15.79 -3.52 -15.90
C LYS A 128 -14.79 -3.80 -14.79
N CYS A 129 -14.02 -2.79 -14.39
CA CYS A 129 -13.04 -2.91 -13.31
C CYS A 129 -13.70 -3.06 -11.93
N ALA A 130 -14.74 -2.29 -11.66
CA ALA A 130 -15.51 -2.40 -10.40
C ALA A 130 -16.22 -3.75 -10.31
N ALA A 131 -16.83 -4.21 -11.41
CA ALA A 131 -17.52 -5.53 -11.46
C ALA A 131 -16.57 -6.72 -11.21
N LYS A 132 -15.29 -6.59 -11.58
CA LYS A 132 -14.26 -7.62 -11.35
C LYS A 132 -13.54 -7.49 -10.01
N CYS A 133 -13.77 -6.42 -9.25
CA CYS A 133 -13.06 -6.17 -8.01
C CYS A 133 -13.56 -7.09 -6.88
N PRO A 134 -12.71 -8.00 -6.33
CA PRO A 134 -13.13 -8.90 -5.26
C PRO A 134 -13.35 -8.17 -3.93
N TYR A 135 -12.99 -6.88 -3.86
CA TYR A 135 -13.16 -6.02 -2.69
C TYR A 135 -14.32 -5.03 -2.87
N HIS A 136 -15.09 -5.14 -3.94
CA HIS A 136 -16.25 -4.29 -4.26
C HIS A 136 -15.95 -2.80 -4.29
N LEU A 137 -14.72 -2.42 -4.71
CA LEU A 137 -14.30 -1.02 -4.78
C LEU A 137 -14.94 -0.32 -5.98
N ASP A 138 -15.34 0.94 -5.79
CA ASP A 138 -15.62 1.83 -6.90
C ASP A 138 -14.29 2.25 -7.56
N THR A 139 -13.78 1.37 -8.41
CA THR A 139 -12.49 1.55 -9.05
C THR A 139 -12.42 2.80 -9.94
N PRO A 140 -13.45 3.19 -10.71
CA PRO A 140 -13.45 4.44 -11.44
C PRO A 140 -13.31 5.67 -10.54
N ALA A 141 -14.03 5.72 -9.42
CA ALA A 141 -13.91 6.81 -8.45
C ALA A 141 -12.53 6.85 -7.80
N LEU A 142 -11.96 5.67 -7.45
CA LEU A 142 -10.59 5.59 -6.95
C LEU A 142 -9.55 6.09 -7.95
N LEU A 143 -9.69 5.76 -9.23
CA LEU A 143 -8.81 6.25 -10.29
C LEU A 143 -8.86 7.78 -10.37
N ALA A 144 -10.06 8.36 -10.41
CA ALA A 144 -10.24 9.81 -10.48
C ALA A 144 -9.62 10.51 -9.26
N LYS A 145 -9.87 9.99 -8.05
CA LYS A 145 -9.29 10.51 -6.80
C LYS A 145 -7.77 10.46 -6.82
N ASN A 146 -7.19 9.32 -7.21
CA ASN A 146 -5.73 9.15 -7.27
C ASN A 146 -5.10 10.07 -8.32
N TYR A 147 -5.77 10.29 -9.45
CA TYR A 147 -5.27 11.19 -10.50
C TYR A 147 -5.28 12.65 -10.05
N ALA A 148 -6.35 13.11 -9.43
CA ALA A 148 -6.43 14.48 -8.89
C ALA A 148 -5.33 14.71 -7.84
N ASP A 149 -5.13 13.77 -6.91
CA ASP A 149 -4.08 13.84 -5.91
C ASP A 149 -2.67 13.83 -6.54
N TYR A 150 -2.47 13.00 -7.57
CA TYR A 150 -1.21 12.94 -8.31
C TYR A 150 -0.88 14.26 -8.99
N GLN A 151 -1.88 14.92 -9.58
CA GLN A 151 -1.72 16.24 -10.19
C GLN A 151 -1.36 17.31 -9.16
N ALA A 152 -2.01 17.30 -7.99
CA ALA A 152 -1.69 18.22 -6.89
C ALA A 152 -0.25 18.03 -6.36
N ILE A 153 0.22 16.78 -6.30
CA ILE A 153 1.62 16.48 -5.94
C ILE A 153 2.58 17.01 -7.00
N LEU A 154 2.31 16.81 -8.29
CA LEU A 154 3.14 17.35 -9.38
C LEU A 154 3.17 18.88 -9.39
N ALA A 155 2.06 19.53 -9.01
CA ALA A 155 1.98 20.98 -8.88
C ALA A 155 2.71 21.54 -7.64
N GLY A 156 3.15 20.65 -6.71
CA GLY A 156 3.76 21.06 -5.44
C GLY A 156 2.77 21.52 -4.38
N GLU A 157 1.47 21.32 -4.60
CA GLU A 157 0.41 21.69 -3.66
C GLU A 157 0.33 20.69 -2.47
N VAL A 158 0.75 19.44 -2.70
CA VAL A 158 0.81 18.37 -1.71
C VAL A 158 2.24 17.86 -1.60
N SER A 159 2.79 17.91 -0.40
CA SER A 159 4.13 17.37 -0.11
C SER A 159 4.06 15.87 0.14
N VAL A 160 4.96 15.12 -0.49
CA VAL A 160 5.22 13.69 -0.26
C VAL A 160 6.71 13.46 -0.03
N THR A 161 7.07 12.42 0.70
CA THR A 161 8.46 12.13 1.10
C THR A 161 9.18 11.23 0.09
#